data_3bb4ee2358825698ec8deb4add5379af
#
_entry.id   3bb4ee2358825698ec8deb4add5379af
#
_cell.length_a   1.000
_cell.length_b   1.000
_cell.length_c   1.000
_cell.angle_alpha   90.00
_cell.angle_beta   90.00
_cell.angle_gamma   90.00
#
_symmetry.space_group_name_H-M   'P 1'
#
loop_
_entity.id
_entity.type
_entity.pdbx_description
1 polymer ?
#
loop_
_entity_poly.entity_id
_entity_poly.type
_entity_poly.pdbx_seq_one_letter_code
_entity_poly.pdbx_strand_id
1 'polypeptide(L)'
;MVQPVDLPIDGPYSITQFNDWDKRRRFKQIAQVSTLTGLLYLIFAVLPKPWANPEAESAMQLLYLFFIAPGLLITALLSKEARLARLIEPLLMVHTVFAAACHVYISSRLLEVSPLQTEAYLLLIWTFIISGLSPRFALFSALASLSIFGIYASYTMQGSPLYYMHLFWLGCSFLFGLLGSIIYDGSRRAEFATQLAYRKLAVTDPLTKCFNRNELDRRLAIEIPRCEREQQSFSVLMLDLDEFKIVNDTHGHEAGDRVLAETASIIRQSIRKSDTLIRWGGEEFLLLTLNQTADQAMGMAEKLRLLIHTHQCDNQFNLTVSIGVTIYYSGDQQADLINRADQGLYLAKSEGRNCCRFVGSDH
;
A
#
# COMPACT_ATOMS: atom_id res chain seq x y z
N MET A 1 -23.89 -14.46 9.86
CA MET A 1 -23.60 -14.79 8.46
C MET A 1 -23.63 -13.49 7.71
N VAL A 2 -22.46 -12.90 7.43
CA VAL A 2 -22.33 -11.71 6.57
C VAL A 2 -22.29 -12.24 5.16
N GLN A 3 -23.27 -11.87 4.32
CA GLN A 3 -23.25 -12.20 2.90
C GLN A 3 -21.95 -11.66 2.28
N PRO A 4 -21.24 -12.43 1.44
CA PRO A 4 -20.15 -11.87 0.66
C PRO A 4 -20.74 -10.78 -0.23
N VAL A 5 -20.27 -9.56 -0.04
CA VAL A 5 -20.56 -8.46 -0.97
C VAL A 5 -19.83 -8.83 -2.25
N ASP A 6 -20.55 -9.26 -3.26
CA ASP A 6 -20.06 -9.35 -4.64
C ASP A 6 -19.71 -7.92 -5.10
N LEU A 7 -18.49 -7.49 -4.79
CA LEU A 7 -17.96 -6.25 -5.32
C LEU A 7 -17.63 -6.49 -6.80
N PRO A 8 -18.18 -5.72 -7.71
CA PRO A 8 -17.89 -5.86 -9.13
C PRO A 8 -16.37 -5.72 -9.36
N ILE A 9 -15.85 -6.56 -10.22
CA ILE A 9 -14.43 -6.58 -10.64
C ILE A 9 -14.00 -5.22 -11.23
N ASP A 10 -14.96 -4.39 -11.64
CA ASP A 10 -14.83 -3.03 -12.15
C ASP A 10 -15.01 -1.97 -11.04
N GLY A 11 -14.50 -2.21 -9.84
CA GLY A 11 -14.58 -1.27 -8.71
C GLY A 11 -13.74 0.00 -8.91
N PRO A 12 -13.94 1.05 -8.10
CA PRO A 12 -13.45 2.43 -8.29
C PRO A 12 -11.95 2.62 -8.05
N TYR A 13 -11.13 1.60 -8.18
CA TYR A 13 -9.68 1.69 -8.04
C TYR A 13 -8.97 1.21 -9.31
N SER A 14 -7.87 1.86 -9.67
CA SER A 14 -7.09 1.41 -10.82
C SER A 14 -6.34 0.11 -10.47
N ILE A 15 -6.23 -0.79 -11.44
CA ILE A 15 -5.44 -2.02 -11.33
C ILE A 15 -4.00 -1.71 -10.89
N THR A 16 -3.46 -0.57 -11.30
CA THR A 16 -2.13 -0.07 -10.89
C THR A 16 -2.03 0.16 -9.39
N GLN A 17 -3.02 0.79 -8.76
CA GLN A 17 -3.02 1.04 -7.31
C GLN A 17 -3.04 -0.27 -6.51
N PHE A 18 -3.86 -1.24 -6.93
CA PHE A 18 -3.85 -2.56 -6.31
C PHE A 18 -2.50 -3.25 -6.47
N ASN A 19 -1.93 -3.24 -7.68
CA ASN A 19 -0.66 -3.90 -7.96
C ASN A 19 0.50 -3.30 -7.14
N ASP A 20 0.54 -2.00 -6.94
CA ASP A 20 1.57 -1.34 -6.13
C ASP A 20 1.42 -1.67 -4.63
N TRP A 21 0.18 -1.68 -4.12
CA TRP A 21 -0.11 -2.08 -2.75
C TRP A 21 0.25 -3.55 -2.50
N ASP A 22 -0.17 -4.44 -3.40
CA ASP A 22 0.06 -5.87 -3.33
C ASP A 22 1.54 -6.22 -3.43
N LYS A 23 2.28 -5.55 -4.32
CA LYS A 23 3.72 -5.73 -4.51
C LYS A 23 4.52 -5.46 -3.24
N ARG A 24 4.23 -4.35 -2.53
CA ARG A 24 4.91 -4.02 -1.27
C ARG A 24 4.67 -5.10 -0.21
N ARG A 25 3.48 -5.63 -0.15
CA ARG A 25 3.07 -6.65 0.80
C ARG A 25 3.73 -8.01 0.50
N ARG A 26 3.75 -8.40 -0.78
CA ARG A 26 4.42 -9.62 -1.24
C ARG A 26 5.91 -9.58 -0.95
N PHE A 27 6.60 -8.49 -1.18
CA PHE A 27 8.03 -8.38 -0.88
C PHE A 27 8.32 -8.53 0.61
N LYS A 28 7.48 -7.96 1.47
CA LYS A 28 7.59 -8.20 2.92
C LYS A 28 7.38 -9.68 3.26
N GLN A 29 6.40 -10.33 2.64
CA GLN A 29 6.16 -11.76 2.81
C GLN A 29 7.35 -12.58 2.31
N ILE A 30 7.88 -12.31 1.11
CA ILE A 30 9.08 -12.96 0.57
C ILE A 30 10.25 -12.83 1.53
N ALA A 31 10.52 -11.63 2.06
CA ALA A 31 11.59 -11.42 3.05
C ALA A 31 11.42 -12.32 4.28
N GLN A 32 10.23 -12.32 4.88
CA GLN A 32 9.96 -13.08 6.10
C GLN A 32 10.03 -14.59 5.87
N VAL A 33 9.34 -15.06 4.83
CA VAL A 33 9.26 -16.50 4.51
C VAL A 33 10.60 -17.04 4.05
N SER A 34 11.31 -16.35 3.17
CA SER A 34 12.63 -16.80 2.72
C SER A 34 13.64 -16.81 3.86
N THR A 35 13.58 -15.85 4.80
CA THR A 35 14.43 -15.88 6.00
C THR A 35 14.11 -17.10 6.86
N LEU A 36 12.84 -17.31 7.19
CA LEU A 36 12.43 -18.44 8.04
C LEU A 36 12.80 -19.77 7.39
N THR A 37 12.46 -19.96 6.11
CA THR A 37 12.72 -21.19 5.37
C THR A 37 14.24 -21.43 5.25
N GLY A 38 15.03 -20.39 4.95
CA GLY A 38 16.48 -20.48 4.90
C GLY A 38 17.09 -20.93 6.22
N LEU A 39 16.65 -20.35 7.36
CA LEU A 39 17.08 -20.76 8.70
C LEU A 39 16.69 -22.22 9.01
N LEU A 40 15.49 -22.65 8.63
CA LEU A 40 15.07 -24.05 8.80
C LEU A 40 15.95 -25.00 8.01
N TYR A 41 16.32 -24.66 6.77
CA TYR A 41 17.27 -25.49 5.98
C TYR A 41 18.67 -25.52 6.61
N LEU A 42 19.15 -24.41 7.19
CA LEU A 42 20.44 -24.42 7.93
C LEU A 42 20.39 -25.35 9.14
N ILE A 43 19.33 -25.27 9.94
CA ILE A 43 19.14 -26.14 11.10
C ILE A 43 19.07 -27.60 10.63
N PHE A 44 18.24 -27.88 9.64
CA PHE A 44 18.08 -29.25 9.13
C PHE A 44 19.38 -29.82 8.54
N ALA A 45 20.21 -28.99 7.90
CA ALA A 45 21.48 -29.41 7.33
C ALA A 45 22.45 -29.98 8.40
N VAL A 46 22.45 -29.41 9.62
CA VAL A 46 23.38 -29.83 10.70
C VAL A 46 22.79 -30.89 11.61
N LEU A 47 21.48 -31.14 11.58
CA LEU A 47 20.87 -32.22 12.39
C LEU A 47 21.31 -33.61 11.91
N PRO A 48 21.56 -34.55 12.82
CA PRO A 48 21.84 -35.96 12.47
C PRO A 48 20.68 -36.59 11.68
N LYS A 49 20.99 -37.37 10.65
CA LYS A 49 20.01 -38.04 9.79
C LYS A 49 20.23 -39.56 9.80
N PRO A 50 19.92 -40.25 10.93
CA PRO A 50 20.21 -41.67 11.09
C PRO A 50 19.49 -42.56 10.07
N TRP A 51 18.50 -42.01 9.33
CA TRP A 51 17.75 -42.67 8.27
C TRP A 51 18.38 -42.51 6.88
N ALA A 52 19.39 -41.65 6.74
CA ALA A 52 20.07 -41.38 5.47
C ALA A 52 21.39 -42.15 5.43
N ASN A 53 21.74 -42.67 4.23
CA ASN A 53 23.07 -43.19 4.02
C ASN A 53 24.11 -42.07 3.96
N PRO A 54 25.41 -42.34 4.12
CA PRO A 54 26.46 -41.30 4.18
C PRO A 54 26.54 -40.42 2.94
N GLU A 55 26.24 -40.97 1.76
CA GLU A 55 26.23 -40.20 0.50
C GLU A 55 25.07 -39.19 0.46
N ALA A 56 23.86 -39.63 0.83
CA ALA A 56 22.68 -38.76 0.88
C ALA A 56 22.81 -37.69 1.97
N GLU A 57 23.35 -38.04 3.14
CA GLU A 57 23.59 -37.08 4.22
C GLU A 57 24.59 -36.00 3.80
N SER A 58 25.69 -36.39 3.18
CA SER A 58 26.69 -35.45 2.63
C SER A 58 26.09 -34.56 1.54
N ALA A 59 25.26 -35.10 0.67
CA ALA A 59 24.56 -34.32 -0.37
C ALA A 59 23.59 -33.32 0.22
N MET A 60 22.80 -33.72 1.23
CA MET A 60 21.89 -32.82 1.96
C MET A 60 22.65 -31.69 2.63
N GLN A 61 23.73 -32.00 3.35
CA GLN A 61 24.54 -30.98 4.01
C GLN A 61 25.10 -29.97 3.02
N LEU A 62 25.70 -30.45 1.92
CA LEU A 62 26.29 -29.60 0.89
C LEU A 62 25.23 -28.71 0.21
N LEU A 63 24.11 -29.29 -0.24
CA LEU A 63 23.09 -28.55 -0.97
C LEU A 63 22.35 -27.56 -0.08
N TYR A 64 22.03 -27.92 1.15
CA TYR A 64 21.27 -27.05 2.05
C TYR A 64 22.14 -25.92 2.61
N LEU A 65 23.40 -26.18 3.03
CA LEU A 65 24.29 -25.16 3.59
C LEU A 65 24.82 -24.18 2.56
N PHE A 66 25.14 -24.65 1.34
CA PHE A 66 25.86 -23.82 0.39
C PHE A 66 24.99 -23.29 -0.75
N PHE A 67 23.80 -23.84 -0.97
CA PHE A 67 22.95 -23.43 -2.09
C PHE A 67 21.55 -23.01 -1.67
N ILE A 68 20.75 -23.88 -1.04
CA ILE A 68 19.34 -23.61 -0.78
C ILE A 68 19.18 -22.52 0.28
N ALA A 69 19.78 -22.68 1.45
CA ALA A 69 19.67 -21.72 2.52
C ALA A 69 20.29 -20.34 2.18
N PRO A 70 21.53 -20.26 1.65
CA PRO A 70 22.09 -18.98 1.23
C PRO A 70 21.27 -18.29 0.14
N GLY A 71 20.77 -19.04 -0.86
CA GLY A 71 19.93 -18.48 -1.91
C GLY A 71 18.66 -17.85 -1.39
N LEU A 72 17.97 -18.49 -0.42
CA LEU A 72 16.79 -17.93 0.25
C LEU A 72 17.14 -16.70 1.08
N LEU A 73 18.25 -16.75 1.87
CA LEU A 73 18.67 -15.63 2.69
C LEU A 73 19.09 -14.42 1.85
N ILE A 74 19.78 -14.64 0.73
CA ILE A 74 20.09 -13.59 -0.25
C ILE A 74 18.81 -13.00 -0.82
N THR A 75 17.86 -13.83 -1.24
CA THR A 75 16.56 -13.36 -1.74
C THR A 75 15.83 -12.51 -0.69
N ALA A 76 15.86 -12.93 0.58
CA ALA A 76 15.28 -12.17 1.69
C ALA A 76 15.96 -10.82 1.91
N LEU A 77 17.27 -10.73 1.79
CA LEU A 77 18.02 -9.47 1.89
C LEU A 77 17.72 -8.54 0.72
N LEU A 78 17.77 -9.06 -0.51
CA LEU A 78 17.50 -8.29 -1.72
C LEU A 78 16.07 -7.76 -1.78
N SER A 79 15.11 -8.47 -1.17
CA SER A 79 13.70 -8.06 -1.16
C SER A 79 13.42 -6.77 -0.37
N LYS A 80 14.39 -6.31 0.45
CA LYS A 80 14.33 -5.03 1.17
C LYS A 80 14.75 -3.84 0.30
N GLU A 81 15.44 -4.09 -0.80
CA GLU A 81 15.98 -3.08 -1.69
C GLU A 81 15.02 -2.76 -2.85
N ALA A 82 14.43 -1.56 -2.85
CA ALA A 82 13.45 -1.15 -3.86
C ALA A 82 14.02 -1.17 -5.31
N ARG A 83 15.33 -0.92 -5.45
CA ARG A 83 16.02 -0.92 -6.77
C ARG A 83 16.06 -2.30 -7.41
N LEU A 84 16.06 -3.36 -6.61
CA LEU A 84 16.16 -4.75 -7.06
C LEU A 84 14.80 -5.44 -7.20
N ALA A 85 13.72 -4.70 -6.97
CA ALA A 85 12.35 -5.21 -6.95
C ALA A 85 11.94 -6.04 -8.20
N ARG A 86 12.53 -5.75 -9.36
CA ARG A 86 12.23 -6.48 -10.60
C ARG A 86 12.87 -7.88 -10.66
N LEU A 87 13.91 -8.11 -9.86
CA LEU A 87 14.67 -9.35 -9.87
C LEU A 87 14.20 -10.35 -8.82
N ILE A 88 13.45 -9.91 -7.80
CA ILE A 88 13.11 -10.72 -6.63
C ILE A 88 12.26 -11.95 -7.01
N GLU A 89 11.16 -11.74 -7.74
CA GLU A 89 10.27 -12.86 -8.12
C GLU A 89 10.94 -13.83 -9.09
N PRO A 90 11.63 -13.39 -10.16
CA PRO A 90 12.41 -14.30 -11.01
C PRO A 90 13.48 -15.08 -10.25
N LEU A 91 14.20 -14.43 -9.32
CA LEU A 91 15.22 -15.09 -8.50
C LEU A 91 14.61 -16.18 -7.62
N LEU A 92 13.51 -15.87 -6.92
CA LEU A 92 12.82 -16.85 -6.09
C LEU A 92 12.23 -18.00 -6.92
N MET A 93 11.68 -17.71 -8.10
CA MET A 93 11.19 -18.74 -9.04
C MET A 93 12.30 -19.72 -9.44
N VAL A 94 13.45 -19.22 -9.89
CA VAL A 94 14.61 -20.04 -10.26
C VAL A 94 15.08 -20.84 -9.06
N HIS A 95 15.13 -20.23 -7.88
CA HIS A 95 15.55 -20.90 -6.65
C HIS A 95 14.60 -22.06 -6.28
N THR A 96 13.29 -21.87 -6.42
CA THR A 96 12.30 -22.93 -6.13
C THR A 96 12.45 -24.12 -7.09
N VAL A 97 12.66 -23.86 -8.39
CA VAL A 97 12.90 -24.92 -9.40
C VAL A 97 14.23 -25.62 -9.11
N PHE A 98 15.26 -24.88 -8.74
CA PHE A 98 16.54 -25.46 -8.33
C PHE A 98 16.40 -26.33 -7.08
N ALA A 99 15.62 -25.91 -6.08
CA ALA A 99 15.32 -26.73 -4.91
C ALA A 99 14.63 -28.05 -5.28
N ALA A 100 13.68 -28.03 -6.23
CA ALA A 100 13.06 -29.27 -6.74
C ALA A 100 14.08 -30.22 -7.36
N ALA A 101 15.03 -29.71 -8.15
CA ALA A 101 16.11 -30.50 -8.71
C ALA A 101 17.05 -31.08 -7.62
N CYS A 102 17.37 -30.29 -6.59
CA CYS A 102 18.15 -30.76 -5.45
C CYS A 102 17.44 -31.89 -4.70
N HIS A 103 16.12 -31.77 -4.48
CA HIS A 103 15.35 -32.83 -3.84
C HIS A 103 15.36 -34.13 -4.66
N VAL A 104 15.22 -34.05 -5.99
CA VAL A 104 15.35 -35.23 -6.87
C VAL A 104 16.75 -35.85 -6.75
N TYR A 105 17.79 -35.02 -6.77
CA TYR A 105 19.17 -35.52 -6.60
C TYR A 105 19.37 -36.22 -5.26
N ILE A 106 18.90 -35.63 -4.15
CA ILE A 106 18.97 -36.28 -2.84
C ILE A 106 18.17 -37.59 -2.83
N SER A 107 16.94 -37.59 -3.35
CA SER A 107 16.09 -38.77 -3.43
C SER A 107 16.75 -39.89 -4.21
N SER A 108 17.52 -39.59 -5.26
CA SER A 108 18.26 -40.61 -6.06
C SER A 108 19.39 -41.30 -5.26
N ARG A 109 19.84 -40.71 -4.17
CA ARG A 109 20.86 -41.26 -3.26
C ARG A 109 20.27 -42.05 -2.10
N LEU A 110 18.97 -41.91 -1.83
CA LEU A 110 18.26 -42.62 -0.77
C LEU A 110 17.64 -43.92 -1.31
N LEU A 111 18.47 -44.90 -1.62
CA LEU A 111 18.09 -46.12 -2.34
C LEU A 111 17.03 -47.03 -1.67
N GLU A 112 16.82 -46.88 -0.35
CA GLU A 112 15.95 -47.78 0.44
C GLU A 112 14.65 -47.09 0.96
N VAL A 113 14.52 -45.78 0.79
CA VAL A 113 13.37 -44.98 1.26
C VAL A 113 12.53 -44.56 0.02
N SER A 114 11.24 -44.30 0.22
CA SER A 114 10.35 -43.88 -0.86
C SER A 114 11.03 -42.89 -1.83
N PRO A 115 11.00 -43.16 -3.15
CA PRO A 115 11.72 -42.39 -4.18
C PRO A 115 11.32 -40.90 -4.23
N LEU A 116 10.14 -40.54 -3.69
CA LEU A 116 9.71 -39.16 -3.54
C LEU A 116 9.38 -38.90 -2.09
N GLN A 117 10.13 -38.00 -1.49
CA GLN A 117 9.92 -37.58 -0.11
C GLN A 117 8.72 -36.63 0.01
N THR A 118 8.11 -36.56 1.18
CA THR A 118 6.99 -35.65 1.51
C THR A 118 7.29 -34.19 1.15
N GLU A 119 8.54 -33.80 1.16
CA GLU A 119 9.04 -32.46 0.84
C GLU A 119 8.68 -32.02 -0.60
N ALA A 120 8.62 -32.96 -1.56
CA ALA A 120 8.22 -32.64 -2.94
C ALA A 120 6.77 -32.10 -3.02
N TYR A 121 5.87 -32.68 -2.26
CA TYR A 121 4.47 -32.23 -2.18
C TYR A 121 4.34 -30.89 -1.47
N LEU A 122 5.08 -30.73 -0.37
CA LEU A 122 5.12 -29.49 0.40
C LEU A 122 5.72 -28.33 -0.39
N LEU A 123 6.73 -28.59 -1.23
CA LEU A 123 7.33 -27.58 -2.09
C LEU A 123 6.33 -26.98 -3.08
N LEU A 124 5.45 -27.81 -3.67
CA LEU A 124 4.40 -27.34 -4.58
C LEU A 124 3.40 -26.43 -3.85
N ILE A 125 2.93 -26.85 -2.67
CA ILE A 125 2.01 -26.04 -1.85
C ILE A 125 2.70 -24.74 -1.40
N TRP A 126 3.95 -24.83 -0.92
CA TRP A 126 4.76 -23.69 -0.51
C TRP A 126 4.90 -22.65 -1.64
N THR A 127 5.17 -23.12 -2.86
CA THR A 127 5.33 -22.26 -4.03
C THR A 127 4.11 -21.42 -4.31
N PHE A 128 2.92 -21.95 -4.16
CA PHE A 128 1.68 -21.22 -4.45
C PHE A 128 1.20 -20.31 -3.31
N ILE A 129 1.32 -20.77 -2.07
CA ILE A 129 0.62 -20.11 -0.93
C ILE A 129 1.59 -19.32 -0.06
N ILE A 130 2.75 -19.90 0.25
CA ILE A 130 3.62 -19.39 1.30
C ILE A 130 4.70 -18.48 0.72
N SER A 131 5.26 -18.80 -0.44
CA SER A 131 6.44 -18.15 -1.02
C SER A 131 6.33 -16.63 -1.20
N GLY A 132 5.13 -16.11 -1.41
CA GLY A 132 4.89 -14.70 -1.75
C GLY A 132 5.07 -14.38 -3.25
N LEU A 133 5.31 -15.37 -4.10
CA LEU A 133 5.35 -15.19 -5.55
C LEU A 133 3.99 -14.70 -6.08
N SER A 134 4.04 -13.87 -7.12
CA SER A 134 2.80 -13.55 -7.85
C SER A 134 2.25 -14.79 -8.55
N PRO A 135 0.93 -14.85 -8.81
CA PRO A 135 0.30 -16.06 -9.37
C PRO A 135 0.96 -16.57 -10.64
N ARG A 136 1.51 -15.67 -11.47
CA ARG A 136 2.21 -16.05 -12.72
C ARG A 136 3.52 -16.78 -12.43
N PHE A 137 4.37 -16.20 -11.58
CA PHE A 137 5.66 -16.80 -11.21
C PHE A 137 5.47 -18.08 -10.40
N ALA A 138 4.48 -18.13 -9.52
CA ALA A 138 4.12 -19.31 -8.75
C ALA A 138 3.69 -20.47 -9.69
N LEU A 139 2.85 -20.17 -10.68
CA LEU A 139 2.38 -21.16 -11.66
C LEU A 139 3.53 -21.73 -12.49
N PHE A 140 4.40 -20.87 -13.05
CA PHE A 140 5.56 -21.33 -13.83
C PHE A 140 6.52 -22.16 -12.99
N SER A 141 6.81 -21.72 -11.75
CA SER A 141 7.68 -22.46 -10.83
C SER A 141 7.09 -23.82 -10.44
N ALA A 142 5.80 -23.85 -10.13
CA ALA A 142 5.10 -25.08 -9.75
C ALA A 142 5.00 -26.07 -10.92
N LEU A 143 4.73 -25.62 -12.15
CA LEU A 143 4.71 -26.47 -13.34
C LEU A 143 6.09 -27.05 -13.64
N ALA A 144 7.14 -26.24 -13.54
CA ALA A 144 8.51 -26.73 -13.72
C ALA A 144 8.88 -27.77 -12.65
N SER A 145 8.58 -27.51 -11.39
CA SER A 145 8.83 -28.44 -10.28
C SER A 145 8.01 -29.71 -10.40
N LEU A 146 6.73 -29.62 -10.77
CA LEU A 146 5.87 -30.76 -11.04
C LEU A 146 6.42 -31.64 -12.18
N SER A 147 6.92 -31.01 -13.25
CA SER A 147 7.55 -31.74 -14.38
C SER A 147 8.80 -32.48 -13.93
N ILE A 148 9.67 -31.85 -13.13
CA ILE A 148 10.89 -32.48 -12.58
C ILE A 148 10.52 -33.68 -11.72
N PHE A 149 9.57 -33.57 -10.81
CA PHE A 149 9.15 -34.67 -9.94
C PHE A 149 8.43 -35.78 -10.73
N GLY A 150 7.58 -35.39 -11.68
CA GLY A 150 6.86 -36.35 -12.53
C GLY A 150 7.80 -37.19 -13.43
N ILE A 151 8.79 -36.54 -14.05
CA ILE A 151 9.80 -37.22 -14.87
C ILE A 151 10.62 -38.18 -13.99
N TYR A 152 11.06 -37.71 -12.81
CA TYR A 152 11.82 -38.55 -11.88
C TYR A 152 11.00 -39.79 -11.43
N ALA A 153 9.74 -39.58 -11.03
CA ALA A 153 8.84 -40.66 -10.64
C ALA A 153 8.63 -41.67 -11.80
N SER A 154 8.45 -41.19 -13.02
CA SER A 154 8.28 -42.02 -14.20
C SER A 154 9.52 -42.86 -14.51
N TYR A 155 10.71 -42.30 -14.26
CA TYR A 155 11.97 -43.01 -14.49
C TYR A 155 12.28 -44.07 -13.39
N THR A 156 12.04 -43.74 -12.13
CA THR A 156 12.48 -44.55 -10.98
C THR A 156 11.44 -45.54 -10.48
N MET A 157 10.16 -45.30 -10.75
CA MET A 157 9.04 -46.04 -10.15
C MET A 157 8.16 -46.76 -11.16
N GLN A 158 8.55 -46.77 -12.46
CA GLN A 158 7.76 -47.42 -13.50
C GLN A 158 7.56 -48.92 -13.17
N GLY A 159 6.31 -49.38 -13.19
CA GLY A 159 5.95 -50.72 -12.79
C GLY A 159 5.70 -50.96 -11.31
N SER A 160 5.99 -49.97 -10.45
CA SER A 160 5.65 -50.01 -9.01
C SER A 160 4.20 -49.60 -8.77
N PRO A 161 3.45 -50.25 -7.87
CA PRO A 161 2.12 -49.81 -7.44
C PRO A 161 2.15 -48.39 -6.83
N LEU A 162 3.26 -48.00 -6.24
CA LEU A 162 3.45 -46.67 -5.62
C LEU A 162 3.54 -45.53 -6.66
N TYR A 163 3.85 -45.82 -7.92
CA TYR A 163 3.96 -44.83 -8.99
C TYR A 163 2.66 -43.99 -9.13
N TYR A 164 1.53 -44.67 -9.29
CA TYR A 164 0.24 -43.99 -9.45
C TYR A 164 -0.17 -43.18 -8.20
N MET A 165 0.16 -43.69 -7.01
CA MET A 165 -0.07 -43.01 -5.76
C MET A 165 0.73 -41.67 -5.70
N HIS A 166 2.01 -41.70 -6.08
CA HIS A 166 2.84 -40.49 -6.09
C HIS A 166 2.35 -39.47 -7.12
N LEU A 167 1.99 -39.92 -8.35
CA LEU A 167 1.41 -39.02 -9.34
C LEU A 167 0.10 -38.39 -8.85
N PHE A 168 -0.74 -39.19 -8.19
CA PHE A 168 -1.98 -38.69 -7.59
C PHE A 168 -1.70 -37.59 -6.55
N TRP A 169 -0.79 -37.81 -5.59
CA TRP A 169 -0.45 -36.85 -4.57
C TRP A 169 0.27 -35.61 -5.13
N LEU A 170 1.11 -35.74 -6.15
CA LEU A 170 1.70 -34.60 -6.86
C LEU A 170 0.60 -33.74 -7.51
N GLY A 171 -0.35 -34.38 -8.20
CA GLY A 171 -1.49 -33.72 -8.79
C GLY A 171 -2.37 -33.00 -7.73
N CYS A 172 -2.68 -33.71 -6.62
CA CYS A 172 -3.42 -33.11 -5.50
C CYS A 172 -2.70 -31.90 -4.91
N SER A 173 -1.40 -32.00 -4.65
CA SER A 173 -0.61 -30.90 -4.09
C SER A 173 -0.57 -29.68 -5.00
N PHE A 174 -0.44 -29.91 -6.31
CA PHE A 174 -0.52 -28.84 -7.30
C PHE A 174 -1.90 -28.18 -7.32
N LEU A 175 -2.98 -28.98 -7.38
CA LEU A 175 -4.36 -28.47 -7.42
C LEU A 175 -4.74 -27.73 -6.14
N PHE A 176 -4.39 -28.26 -4.96
CA PHE A 176 -4.63 -27.58 -3.68
C PHE A 176 -3.82 -26.28 -3.56
N GLY A 177 -2.56 -26.30 -4.02
CA GLY A 177 -1.73 -25.11 -4.08
C GLY A 177 -2.33 -24.04 -4.99
N LEU A 178 -2.73 -24.43 -6.22
CA LEU A 178 -3.36 -23.52 -7.18
C LEU A 178 -4.68 -22.93 -6.64
N LEU A 179 -5.55 -23.78 -6.09
CA LEU A 179 -6.81 -23.33 -5.47
C LEU A 179 -6.54 -22.37 -4.32
N GLY A 180 -5.59 -22.73 -3.44
CA GLY A 180 -5.17 -21.85 -2.34
C GLY A 180 -4.66 -20.50 -2.82
N SER A 181 -3.88 -20.46 -3.91
CA SER A 181 -3.40 -19.21 -4.52
C SER A 181 -4.55 -18.34 -5.04
N ILE A 182 -5.56 -18.93 -5.68
CA ILE A 182 -6.74 -18.22 -6.18
C ILE A 182 -7.54 -17.62 -5.01
N ILE A 183 -7.80 -18.41 -3.98
CA ILE A 183 -8.54 -17.95 -2.77
C ILE A 183 -7.76 -16.83 -2.08
N TYR A 184 -6.45 -16.96 -1.97
CA TYR A 184 -5.60 -15.97 -1.32
C TYR A 184 -5.53 -14.65 -2.12
N ASP A 185 -5.45 -14.70 -3.46
CA ASP A 185 -5.51 -13.51 -4.31
C ASP A 185 -6.87 -12.80 -4.19
N GLY A 186 -7.97 -13.57 -4.19
CA GLY A 186 -9.32 -13.04 -3.93
C GLY A 186 -9.43 -12.33 -2.58
N SER A 187 -8.90 -12.94 -1.52
CA SER A 187 -8.89 -12.33 -0.17
C SER A 187 -8.11 -11.02 -0.12
N ARG A 188 -6.96 -10.94 -0.80
CA ARG A 188 -6.16 -9.70 -0.88
C ARG A 188 -6.88 -8.58 -1.63
N ARG A 189 -7.60 -8.91 -2.71
CA ARG A 189 -8.43 -7.93 -3.44
C ARG A 189 -9.56 -7.40 -2.57
N ALA A 190 -10.24 -8.28 -1.84
CA ALA A 190 -11.30 -7.90 -0.91
C ALA A 190 -10.76 -7.01 0.22
N GLU A 191 -9.61 -7.35 0.79
CA GLU A 191 -8.96 -6.53 1.83
C GLU A 191 -8.60 -5.14 1.33
N PHE A 192 -8.02 -5.03 0.12
CA PHE A 192 -7.69 -3.74 -0.48
C PHE A 192 -8.94 -2.89 -0.72
N ALA A 193 -10.00 -3.49 -1.29
CA ALA A 193 -11.28 -2.81 -1.51
C ALA A 193 -11.88 -2.31 -0.19
N THR A 194 -11.84 -3.13 0.87
CA THR A 194 -12.32 -2.77 2.20
C THR A 194 -11.52 -1.61 2.80
N GLN A 195 -10.18 -1.63 2.69
CA GLN A 195 -9.34 -0.52 3.16
C GLN A 195 -9.62 0.79 2.42
N LEU A 196 -9.89 0.74 1.11
CA LEU A 196 -10.29 1.90 0.34
C LEU A 196 -11.66 2.43 0.76
N ALA A 197 -12.63 1.54 0.99
CA ALA A 197 -13.94 1.92 1.49
C ALA A 197 -13.84 2.62 2.86
N TYR A 198 -13.07 2.07 3.80
CA TYR A 198 -12.81 2.72 5.09
C TYR A 198 -12.16 4.10 4.94
N ARG A 199 -11.18 4.25 4.03
CA ARG A 199 -10.56 5.56 3.76
C ARG A 199 -11.55 6.58 3.19
N LYS A 200 -12.48 6.14 2.35
CA LYS A 200 -13.56 6.99 1.82
C LYS A 200 -14.60 7.37 2.86
N LEU A 201 -14.88 6.47 3.81
CA LEU A 201 -15.79 6.72 4.93
C LEU A 201 -15.15 7.56 6.05
N ALA A 202 -13.83 7.64 6.10
CA ALA A 202 -13.15 8.53 7.04
C ALA A 202 -13.57 9.98 6.74
N VAL A 203 -14.07 10.67 7.74
CA VAL A 203 -14.54 12.07 7.65
C VAL A 203 -13.40 13.02 7.96
N THR A 204 -12.40 12.58 8.73
CA THR A 204 -11.30 13.39 9.21
C THR A 204 -9.94 12.92 8.73
N ASP A 205 -9.04 13.86 8.49
CA ASP A 205 -7.62 13.59 8.24
C ASP A 205 -6.93 13.13 9.54
N PRO A 206 -6.19 12.01 9.52
CA PRO A 206 -5.60 11.44 10.74
C PRO A 206 -4.47 12.29 11.34
N LEU A 207 -3.75 13.07 10.53
CA LEU A 207 -2.65 13.92 10.98
C LEU A 207 -3.15 15.20 11.61
N THR A 208 -3.92 15.97 10.87
CA THR A 208 -4.35 17.30 11.26
C THR A 208 -5.66 17.31 12.07
N LYS A 209 -6.39 16.21 12.08
CA LYS A 209 -7.75 16.09 12.66
C LYS A 209 -8.77 17.07 12.05
N CYS A 210 -8.43 17.72 10.93
CA CYS A 210 -9.37 18.46 10.11
C CYS A 210 -10.32 17.51 9.39
N PHE A 211 -11.42 18.01 8.88
CA PHE A 211 -12.20 17.26 7.93
C PHE A 211 -11.36 16.96 6.67
N ASN A 212 -11.67 15.88 5.96
CA ASN A 212 -11.05 15.60 4.69
C ASN A 212 -11.90 16.17 3.52
N ARG A 213 -11.37 16.08 2.30
CA ARG A 213 -12.01 16.59 1.10
C ARG A 213 -13.42 16.02 0.86
N ASN A 214 -13.68 14.76 1.25
CA ASN A 214 -15.02 14.16 1.05
C ASN A 214 -16.10 14.85 1.89
N GLU A 215 -15.73 15.42 3.04
CA GLU A 215 -16.67 16.16 3.87
C GLU A 215 -17.10 17.49 3.24
N LEU A 216 -16.24 18.11 2.40
CA LEU A 216 -16.61 19.34 1.69
C LEU A 216 -17.84 19.10 0.79
N ASP A 217 -17.82 18.04 0.00
CA ASP A 217 -18.92 17.71 -0.92
C ASP A 217 -20.24 17.58 -0.15
N ARG A 218 -20.20 16.91 0.99
CA ARG A 218 -21.35 16.75 1.86
C ARG A 218 -21.82 18.08 2.48
N ARG A 219 -20.89 18.95 2.89
CA ARG A 219 -21.20 20.27 3.47
C ARG A 219 -21.79 21.20 2.45
N LEU A 220 -21.19 21.31 1.27
CA LEU A 220 -21.68 22.17 0.20
C LEU A 220 -23.06 21.74 -0.30
N ALA A 221 -23.33 20.42 -0.39
CA ALA A 221 -24.65 19.90 -0.73
C ALA A 221 -25.75 20.33 0.26
N ILE A 222 -25.41 20.67 1.49
CA ILE A 222 -26.33 21.19 2.51
C ILE A 222 -26.39 22.72 2.48
N GLU A 223 -25.23 23.38 2.41
CA GLU A 223 -25.16 24.84 2.59
C GLU A 223 -25.60 25.60 1.34
N ILE A 224 -25.34 25.11 0.13
CA ILE A 224 -25.81 25.76 -1.11
C ILE A 224 -27.35 25.92 -1.13
N PRO A 225 -28.16 24.85 -1.02
CA PRO A 225 -29.61 24.99 -0.99
C PRO A 225 -30.14 25.79 0.22
N ARG A 226 -29.40 25.77 1.34
CA ARG A 226 -29.76 26.57 2.51
C ARG A 226 -29.58 28.06 2.24
N CYS A 227 -28.44 28.44 1.66
CA CYS A 227 -28.16 29.86 1.35
C CYS A 227 -29.10 30.41 0.30
N GLU A 228 -29.51 29.63 -0.70
CA GLU A 228 -30.52 30.04 -1.66
C GLU A 228 -31.88 30.32 -1.00
N ARG A 229 -32.31 29.44 -0.08
CA ARG A 229 -33.58 29.60 0.62
C ARG A 229 -33.59 30.75 1.63
N GLU A 230 -32.47 30.93 2.35
CA GLU A 230 -32.36 31.88 3.47
C GLU A 230 -31.75 33.22 3.03
N GLN A 231 -31.41 33.38 1.75
CA GLN A 231 -30.70 34.53 1.17
C GLN A 231 -29.45 34.90 1.98
N GLN A 232 -28.75 33.92 2.44
CA GLN A 232 -27.49 34.05 3.17
C GLN A 232 -26.32 33.71 2.25
N SER A 233 -25.13 34.06 2.65
CA SER A 233 -23.92 33.69 1.95
C SER A 233 -22.96 32.95 2.87
N PHE A 234 -22.07 32.20 2.29
CA PHE A 234 -20.92 31.62 2.98
C PHE A 234 -19.65 31.94 2.18
N SER A 235 -18.49 31.83 2.82
CA SER A 235 -17.24 32.05 2.12
C SER A 235 -16.41 30.77 2.08
N VAL A 236 -15.56 30.66 1.05
CA VAL A 236 -14.56 29.62 0.86
C VAL A 236 -13.21 30.29 0.81
N LEU A 237 -12.30 29.85 1.70
CA LEU A 237 -10.92 30.27 1.74
C LEU A 237 -10.05 29.06 1.40
N MET A 238 -9.22 29.18 0.35
CA MET A 238 -8.20 28.20 -0.01
C MET A 238 -6.86 28.69 0.54
N LEU A 239 -6.24 27.89 1.38
CA LEU A 239 -4.98 28.23 2.06
C LEU A 239 -3.90 27.25 1.64
N ASP A 240 -2.69 27.75 1.41
CA ASP A 240 -1.52 26.92 1.09
C ASP A 240 -0.30 27.47 1.83
N LEU A 241 0.43 26.57 2.50
CA LEU A 241 1.64 26.94 3.25
C LEU A 241 2.78 27.23 2.29
N ASP A 242 3.25 28.47 2.31
CA ASP A 242 4.30 28.91 1.44
C ASP A 242 5.61 28.16 1.72
N GLU A 243 6.24 27.66 0.66
CA GLU A 243 7.54 26.99 0.71
C GLU A 243 7.61 25.75 1.63
N PHE A 244 6.48 25.13 1.94
CA PHE A 244 6.41 23.97 2.84
C PHE A 244 7.33 22.82 2.39
N LYS A 245 7.57 22.68 1.07
CA LYS A 245 8.50 21.70 0.55
C LYS A 245 9.92 21.89 1.09
N ILE A 246 10.36 23.12 1.30
CA ILE A 246 11.70 23.42 1.87
C ILE A 246 11.82 22.87 3.29
N VAL A 247 10.74 22.94 4.08
CA VAL A 247 10.71 22.34 5.42
C VAL A 247 10.93 20.84 5.35
N ASN A 248 10.19 20.16 4.46
CA ASN A 248 10.34 18.72 4.26
C ASN A 248 11.74 18.32 3.76
N ASP A 249 12.25 19.04 2.77
CA ASP A 249 13.54 18.72 2.16
C ASP A 249 14.72 18.98 3.11
N THR A 250 14.58 19.98 4.03
CA THR A 250 15.64 20.34 4.98
C THR A 250 15.56 19.59 6.29
N HIS A 251 14.36 19.34 6.83
CA HIS A 251 14.15 18.83 8.19
C HIS A 251 13.41 17.47 8.23
N GLY A 252 13.07 16.94 7.06
CA GLY A 252 12.40 15.65 6.92
C GLY A 252 10.88 15.73 7.08
N HIS A 253 10.20 14.69 6.62
CA HIS A 253 8.74 14.62 6.61
C HIS A 253 8.10 14.67 8.00
N GLU A 254 8.78 14.18 9.05
CA GLU A 254 8.25 14.24 10.40
C GLU A 254 8.14 15.69 10.92
N ALA A 255 9.08 16.57 10.54
CA ALA A 255 9.00 17.99 10.86
C ALA A 255 7.84 18.65 10.10
N GLY A 256 7.68 18.34 8.81
CA GLY A 256 6.54 18.82 8.03
C GLY A 256 5.19 18.35 8.60
N ASP A 257 5.10 17.13 9.07
CA ASP A 257 3.89 16.59 9.70
C ASP A 257 3.53 17.36 10.98
N ARG A 258 4.52 17.70 11.82
CA ARG A 258 4.28 18.56 13.01
C ARG A 258 3.79 19.95 12.63
N VAL A 259 4.43 20.58 11.64
CA VAL A 259 4.02 21.90 11.12
C VAL A 259 2.58 21.88 10.62
N LEU A 260 2.18 20.87 9.85
CA LEU A 260 0.80 20.72 9.38
C LEU A 260 -0.19 20.58 10.53
N ALA A 261 0.14 19.79 11.54
CA ALA A 261 -0.73 19.58 12.70
C ALA A 261 -0.87 20.87 13.55
N GLU A 262 0.21 21.63 13.73
CA GLU A 262 0.19 22.91 14.44
C GLU A 262 -0.59 23.98 13.67
N THR A 263 -0.36 24.11 12.36
CA THR A 263 -1.12 25.03 11.49
C THR A 263 -2.62 24.74 11.56
N ALA A 264 -3.02 23.48 11.46
CA ALA A 264 -4.42 23.08 11.61
C ALA A 264 -4.98 23.45 13.00
N SER A 265 -4.18 23.32 14.04
CA SER A 265 -4.56 23.72 15.40
C SER A 265 -4.78 25.22 15.53
N ILE A 266 -3.88 26.05 14.97
CA ILE A 266 -3.98 27.52 14.96
C ILE A 266 -5.27 27.94 14.27
N ILE A 267 -5.53 27.42 13.06
CA ILE A 267 -6.73 27.74 12.31
C ILE A 267 -7.97 27.35 13.12
N ARG A 268 -8.02 26.13 13.65
CA ARG A 268 -9.17 25.60 14.42
C ARG A 268 -9.49 26.43 15.65
N GLN A 269 -8.48 26.93 16.37
CA GLN A 269 -8.67 27.80 17.55
C GLN A 269 -9.17 29.19 17.16
N SER A 270 -9.01 29.60 15.91
CA SER A 270 -9.33 30.94 15.41
C SER A 270 -10.68 31.06 14.74
N ILE A 271 -11.34 29.94 14.45
CA ILE A 271 -12.62 29.82 13.74
C ILE A 271 -13.76 29.44 14.71
N ARG A 272 -15.00 29.62 14.25
CA ARG A 272 -16.20 29.26 15.01
C ARG A 272 -16.48 27.75 14.88
N LYS A 273 -17.25 27.19 15.82
CA LYS A 273 -17.71 25.80 15.74
C LYS A 273 -18.60 25.51 14.53
N SER A 274 -19.24 26.53 13.97
CA SER A 274 -20.05 26.44 12.73
C SER A 274 -19.20 26.36 11.48
N ASP A 275 -17.95 26.83 11.53
CA ASP A 275 -17.04 26.84 10.40
C ASP A 275 -16.42 25.46 10.20
N THR A 276 -16.08 25.14 8.98
CA THR A 276 -15.57 23.81 8.65
C THR A 276 -14.17 23.92 8.06
N LEU A 277 -13.17 23.41 8.80
CA LEU A 277 -11.79 23.33 8.33
C LEU A 277 -11.54 21.95 7.69
N ILE A 278 -11.03 21.95 6.48
CA ILE A 278 -10.79 20.78 5.66
C ILE A 278 -9.32 20.76 5.25
N ARG A 279 -8.66 19.63 5.35
CA ARG A 279 -7.40 19.41 4.67
C ARG A 279 -7.68 19.02 3.22
N TRP A 280 -7.34 19.94 2.28
CA TRP A 280 -7.66 19.82 0.87
C TRP A 280 -6.64 18.97 0.11
N GLY A 281 -5.36 19.16 0.43
CA GLY A 281 -4.23 18.46 -0.19
C GLY A 281 -3.09 18.23 0.80
N GLY A 282 -1.89 18.07 0.31
CA GLY A 282 -0.68 17.84 1.12
C GLY A 282 -0.47 18.93 2.18
N GLU A 283 -0.28 20.17 1.71
CA GLU A 283 -0.05 21.39 2.51
C GLU A 283 -1.18 22.42 2.38
N GLU A 284 -2.29 22.00 1.71
CA GLU A 284 -3.42 22.84 1.41
C GLU A 284 -4.57 22.61 2.39
N PHE A 285 -5.17 23.69 2.85
CA PHE A 285 -6.38 23.71 3.67
C PHE A 285 -7.50 24.49 2.98
N LEU A 286 -8.73 24.07 3.22
CA LEU A 286 -9.91 24.82 2.81
C LEU A 286 -10.75 25.11 4.04
N LEU A 287 -11.13 26.37 4.18
CA LEU A 287 -12.01 26.83 5.25
C LEU A 287 -13.35 27.29 4.65
N LEU A 288 -14.43 26.67 5.10
CA LEU A 288 -15.80 27.09 4.81
C LEU A 288 -16.33 27.85 6.02
N THR A 289 -16.71 29.12 5.84
CA THR A 289 -17.26 29.94 6.91
C THR A 289 -18.65 30.42 6.57
N LEU A 290 -19.59 30.29 7.52
CA LEU A 290 -20.99 30.56 7.29
C LEU A 290 -21.37 32.02 7.64
N ASN A 291 -22.36 32.56 6.94
CA ASN A 291 -22.95 33.88 7.19
C ASN A 291 -21.90 35.01 7.22
N GLN A 292 -21.08 35.10 6.17
CA GLN A 292 -20.05 36.11 6.03
C GLN A 292 -20.18 36.91 4.74
N THR A 293 -19.92 38.22 4.84
CA THR A 293 -19.70 39.12 3.71
C THR A 293 -18.27 38.96 3.15
N ALA A 294 -18.01 39.49 1.96
CA ALA A 294 -16.66 39.49 1.38
C ALA A 294 -15.61 40.15 2.31
N ASP A 295 -15.96 41.30 2.93
CA ASP A 295 -15.07 42.01 3.85
C ASP A 295 -14.77 41.21 5.12
N GLN A 296 -15.79 40.51 5.65
CA GLN A 296 -15.61 39.63 6.82
C GLN A 296 -14.76 38.43 6.50
N ALA A 297 -14.94 37.83 5.32
CA ALA A 297 -14.13 36.73 4.85
C ALA A 297 -12.65 37.14 4.64
N MET A 298 -12.43 38.30 4.02
CA MET A 298 -11.08 38.87 3.90
C MET A 298 -10.46 39.21 5.26
N GLY A 299 -11.22 39.77 6.20
CA GLY A 299 -10.75 40.00 7.56
C GLY A 299 -10.36 38.71 8.29
N MET A 300 -11.12 37.63 8.08
CA MET A 300 -10.77 36.28 8.59
C MET A 300 -9.49 35.75 7.94
N ALA A 301 -9.35 35.89 6.63
CA ALA A 301 -8.15 35.43 5.89
C ALA A 301 -6.90 36.17 6.40
N GLU A 302 -6.94 37.49 6.52
CA GLU A 302 -5.83 38.29 7.06
C GLU A 302 -5.49 37.95 8.50
N LYS A 303 -6.50 37.72 9.35
CA LYS A 303 -6.29 37.25 10.72
C LYS A 303 -5.53 35.92 10.74
N LEU A 304 -5.95 34.95 9.92
CA LEU A 304 -5.29 33.64 9.85
C LEU A 304 -3.86 33.76 9.32
N ARG A 305 -3.66 34.54 8.26
CA ARG A 305 -2.34 34.83 7.70
C ARG A 305 -1.38 35.38 8.75
N LEU A 306 -1.82 36.39 9.51
CA LEU A 306 -1.01 37.00 10.56
C LEU A 306 -0.72 36.01 11.71
N LEU A 307 -1.70 35.24 12.12
CA LEU A 307 -1.51 34.25 13.20
C LEU A 307 -0.50 33.16 12.80
N ILE A 308 -0.56 32.69 11.57
CA ILE A 308 0.41 31.68 11.06
C ILE A 308 1.79 32.33 10.93
N HIS A 309 1.88 33.54 10.37
CA HIS A 309 3.15 34.24 10.19
C HIS A 309 3.85 34.57 11.52
N THR A 310 3.11 34.88 12.57
CA THR A 310 3.68 35.23 13.89
C THR A 310 3.93 34.03 14.78
N HIS A 311 3.42 32.87 14.41
CA HIS A 311 3.62 31.62 15.14
C HIS A 311 4.91 30.94 14.71
N GLN A 312 5.74 30.55 15.66
CA GLN A 312 6.89 29.71 15.42
C GLN A 312 6.47 28.24 15.50
N CYS A 313 6.19 27.64 14.35
CA CYS A 313 5.86 26.21 14.30
C CYS A 313 7.06 25.37 14.74
N ASP A 314 6.80 24.36 15.58
CA ASP A 314 7.83 23.46 16.14
C ASP A 314 8.98 24.25 16.84
N ASN A 315 8.72 25.47 17.32
CA ASN A 315 9.70 26.43 17.88
C ASN A 315 10.91 26.74 16.96
N GLN A 316 10.80 26.51 15.66
CA GLN A 316 11.91 26.62 14.70
C GLN A 316 11.53 27.29 13.39
N PHE A 317 10.25 27.18 12.95
CA PHE A 317 9.85 27.59 11.62
C PHE A 317 8.96 28.82 11.64
N ASN A 318 9.36 29.85 10.92
CA ASN A 318 8.50 30.98 10.56
C ASN A 318 7.90 30.67 9.18
N LEU A 319 6.66 30.24 9.16
CA LEU A 319 5.94 29.93 7.94
C LEU A 319 5.02 31.08 7.56
N THR A 320 4.80 31.21 6.26
CA THR A 320 3.76 32.09 5.73
C THR A 320 2.69 31.26 5.02
N VAL A 321 1.56 31.86 4.76
CA VAL A 321 0.45 31.26 4.07
C VAL A 321 -0.11 32.20 3.02
N SER A 322 -0.35 31.69 1.82
CA SER A 322 -1.10 32.39 0.79
C SER A 322 -2.55 31.96 0.84
N ILE A 323 -3.50 32.90 0.71
CA ILE A 323 -4.92 32.62 0.88
C ILE A 323 -5.72 33.20 -0.28
N GLY A 324 -6.47 32.36 -0.98
CA GLY A 324 -7.49 32.75 -1.94
C GLY A 324 -8.87 32.75 -1.28
N VAL A 325 -9.65 33.79 -1.49
CA VAL A 325 -10.94 34.01 -0.84
C VAL A 325 -12.04 34.22 -1.87
N THR A 326 -13.17 33.58 -1.69
CA THR A 326 -14.40 33.85 -2.46
C THR A 326 -15.63 33.71 -1.57
N ILE A 327 -16.74 34.23 -2.02
CA ILE A 327 -18.06 34.01 -1.40
C ILE A 327 -18.99 33.28 -2.34
N TYR A 328 -20.03 32.67 -1.80
CA TYR A 328 -21.11 32.06 -2.56
C TYR A 328 -21.98 33.13 -3.20
N TYR A 329 -22.27 33.02 -4.49
CA TYR A 329 -23.27 33.75 -5.25
C TYR A 329 -24.39 32.83 -5.66
N SER A 330 -25.61 33.37 -5.75
CA SER A 330 -26.76 32.57 -6.15
C SER A 330 -26.56 31.92 -7.53
N GLY A 331 -26.78 30.61 -7.60
CA GLY A 331 -26.55 29.80 -8.82
C GLY A 331 -25.17 29.14 -8.91
N ASP A 332 -24.23 29.48 -8.03
CA ASP A 332 -22.94 28.82 -7.99
C ASP A 332 -23.06 27.31 -7.74
N GLN A 333 -22.29 26.57 -8.50
CA GLN A 333 -22.00 25.17 -8.20
C GLN A 333 -20.71 25.04 -7.39
N GLN A 334 -20.52 23.91 -6.77
CA GLN A 334 -19.27 23.62 -6.02
C GLN A 334 -17.99 23.92 -6.82
N ALA A 335 -17.97 23.57 -8.11
CA ALA A 335 -16.81 23.79 -8.97
C ALA A 335 -16.46 25.28 -9.11
N ASP A 336 -17.47 26.16 -9.20
CA ASP A 336 -17.29 27.59 -9.37
C ASP A 336 -16.62 28.20 -8.12
N LEU A 337 -17.07 27.79 -6.95
CA LEU A 337 -16.50 28.21 -5.67
C LEU A 337 -15.03 27.78 -5.53
N ILE A 338 -14.74 26.53 -5.82
CA ILE A 338 -13.37 26.00 -5.72
C ILE A 338 -12.46 26.69 -6.71
N ASN A 339 -12.88 26.84 -7.96
CA ASN A 339 -12.10 27.50 -9.02
C ASN A 339 -11.78 28.95 -8.66
N ARG A 340 -12.75 29.72 -8.13
CA ARG A 340 -12.50 31.12 -7.73
C ARG A 340 -11.57 31.21 -6.53
N ALA A 341 -11.73 30.33 -5.53
CA ALA A 341 -10.83 30.30 -4.39
C ALA A 341 -9.39 29.93 -4.81
N ASP A 342 -9.24 28.97 -5.71
CA ASP A 342 -7.94 28.57 -6.27
C ASP A 342 -7.31 29.68 -7.12
N GLN A 343 -8.10 30.38 -7.94
CA GLN A 343 -7.65 31.56 -8.66
C GLN A 343 -7.13 32.67 -7.71
N GLY A 344 -7.83 32.91 -6.62
CA GLY A 344 -7.38 33.86 -5.58
C GLY A 344 -6.06 33.42 -4.95
N LEU A 345 -5.92 32.13 -4.66
CA LEU A 345 -4.69 31.54 -4.13
C LEU A 345 -3.52 31.67 -5.13
N TYR A 346 -3.78 31.40 -6.41
CA TYR A 346 -2.79 31.58 -7.46
C TYR A 346 -2.30 33.05 -7.56
N LEU A 347 -3.23 34.02 -7.49
CA LEU A 347 -2.88 35.44 -7.46
C LEU A 347 -2.02 35.78 -6.24
N ALA A 348 -2.41 35.31 -5.05
CA ALA A 348 -1.64 35.52 -3.82
C ALA A 348 -0.21 34.98 -3.94
N LYS A 349 -0.04 33.78 -4.49
CA LYS A 349 1.29 33.19 -4.74
C LYS A 349 2.12 33.98 -5.77
N SER A 350 1.49 34.45 -6.86
CA SER A 350 2.16 35.18 -7.93
C SER A 350 2.60 36.61 -7.52
N GLU A 351 1.90 37.22 -6.58
CA GLU A 351 2.18 38.56 -6.05
C GLU A 351 3.22 38.58 -4.92
N GLY A 352 3.88 37.48 -4.65
CA GLY A 352 4.99 37.42 -3.67
C GLY A 352 4.66 36.61 -2.43
N ARG A 353 3.57 35.85 -2.43
CA ARG A 353 3.13 35.01 -1.28
C ARG A 353 2.76 35.83 -0.05
N ASN A 354 2.49 35.14 1.07
CA ASN A 354 2.15 35.77 2.36
C ASN A 354 1.10 36.89 2.24
N CYS A 355 0.06 36.67 1.47
CA CYS A 355 -1.03 37.62 1.25
C CYS A 355 -2.35 36.92 0.96
N CYS A 356 -3.44 37.71 1.02
CA CYS A 356 -4.79 37.22 0.73
C CYS A 356 -5.32 37.91 -0.54
N ARG A 357 -6.05 37.15 -1.37
CA ARG A 357 -6.68 37.68 -2.58
C ARG A 357 -8.13 37.22 -2.69
N PHE A 358 -9.00 38.19 -2.90
CA PHE A 358 -10.43 37.95 -3.11
C PHE A 358 -10.73 37.86 -4.61
N VAL A 359 -11.53 36.86 -4.99
CA VAL A 359 -12.07 36.73 -6.35
C VAL A 359 -13.59 36.64 -6.27
N GLY A 360 -14.25 37.60 -6.88
CA GLY A 360 -15.72 37.65 -7.01
C GLY A 360 -16.24 36.84 -8.20
N SER A 361 -17.55 36.83 -8.43
CA SER A 361 -18.12 36.32 -9.67
C SER A 361 -17.90 37.32 -10.82
N ASP A 362 -17.65 36.80 -12.00
CA ASP A 362 -17.52 37.58 -13.25
C ASP A 362 -18.91 38.06 -13.79
N HIS A 363 -19.93 38.17 -12.93
CA HIS A 363 -21.28 38.60 -13.31
C HIS A 363 -21.54 40.07 -13.05
#